data_08ffac4027db16b505a5c4f236ca4d11
#
_entry.id   08ffac4027db16b505a5c4f236ca4d11
#
_cell.length_a   1.000
_cell.length_b   1.000
_cell.length_c   1.000
_cell.angle_alpha   90.00
_cell.angle_beta   90.00
_cell.angle_gamma   90.00
#
_symmetry.space_group_name_H-M   'P 1'
#
loop_
_entity.id
_entity.type
_entity.pdbx_description
1 polymer ?
#
loop_
_entity_poly.entity_id
_entity_poly.type
_entity_poly.pdbx_seq_one_letter_code
_entity_poly.pdbx_strand_id
1 'polypeptide(L)'
;MERNDRKVLMTLLSVNIDHVATIREARRTNEPDPVAAAAICEMAGAHGITVHLRGDRRHIQHRDVKILRETIKTKLNIEMAATDEMIGIALDVIPDQVTLVPELPGEITTTGGLDCTRNQQAITNAIKRLQSNNIGVSLFVDPSEQQIRASLGLGARTIEINTARYSDATLTNHPTKEGAEALEDVRQAAEFAHSKNMQVLAGHGLTYRNVGAIAKIPHIVELNIGHNIISRAALVGLERAVLDMLAVLQ
;
A
#
# COMPACT_ATOMS: atom_id res chain seq x y z
N MET A 1 36.95 16.44 9.58
CA MET A 1 35.63 16.55 10.29
C MET A 1 34.57 16.57 9.23
N GLU A 2 34.27 15.34 8.68
CA GLU A 2 33.29 15.14 7.61
C GLU A 2 31.89 15.27 8.23
N ARG A 3 31.16 16.29 7.78
CA ARG A 3 29.73 16.37 8.05
C ARG A 3 29.04 15.26 7.28
N ASN A 4 28.59 14.26 8.02
CA ASN A 4 27.77 13.18 7.49
C ASN A 4 26.38 13.76 7.24
N ASP A 5 26.18 14.45 6.10
CA ASP A 5 24.87 14.88 5.62
C ASP A 5 24.10 13.64 5.16
N ARG A 6 23.62 12.83 6.12
CA ARG A 6 22.54 11.90 5.84
C ARG A 6 21.31 12.78 5.55
N LYS A 7 21.04 13.03 4.27
CA LYS A 7 19.70 13.44 3.86
C LYS A 7 18.73 12.43 4.45
N VAL A 8 17.98 12.84 5.47
CA VAL A 8 16.82 12.06 5.92
C VAL A 8 15.88 12.05 4.73
N LEU A 9 15.85 10.95 4.00
CA LEU A 9 14.89 10.75 2.92
C LEU A 9 13.52 10.73 3.60
N MET A 10 12.72 11.72 3.30
CA MET A 10 11.35 11.81 3.80
C MET A 10 10.56 10.60 3.22
N THR A 11 9.89 9.86 4.09
CA THR A 11 9.05 8.73 3.68
C THR A 11 7.86 9.25 2.85
N LEU A 12 7.66 8.72 1.65
CA LEU A 12 6.59 9.11 0.75
C LEU A 12 5.23 8.60 1.27
N LEU A 13 4.17 9.34 0.98
CA LEU A 13 2.80 8.94 1.27
C LEU A 13 2.06 8.59 -0.03
N SER A 14 1.62 7.35 -0.16
CA SER A 14 0.60 6.94 -1.13
C SER A 14 -0.74 6.80 -0.42
N VAL A 15 -1.76 7.50 -0.91
CA VAL A 15 -3.09 7.50 -0.29
C VAL A 15 -3.95 6.44 -0.95
N ASN A 16 -4.36 5.41 -0.19
CA ASN A 16 -5.36 4.46 -0.65
C ASN A 16 -6.76 5.08 -0.51
N ILE A 17 -7.49 5.20 -1.62
CA ILE A 17 -8.79 5.87 -1.70
C ILE A 17 -9.98 4.92 -1.80
N ASP A 18 -9.79 3.63 -1.56
CA ASP A 18 -10.84 2.60 -1.69
C ASP A 18 -12.10 2.91 -0.92
N HIS A 19 -11.95 3.45 0.30
CA HIS A 19 -13.11 3.71 1.16
C HIS A 19 -13.97 4.90 0.70
N VAL A 20 -13.47 5.76 -0.19
CA VAL A 20 -14.32 6.73 -0.92
C VAL A 20 -15.30 5.96 -1.81
N ALA A 21 -14.80 4.98 -2.55
CA ALA A 21 -15.64 4.11 -3.37
C ALA A 21 -16.57 3.23 -2.51
N THR A 22 -16.14 2.78 -1.32
CA THR A 22 -17.01 2.05 -0.38
C THR A 22 -18.26 2.84 -0.01
N ILE A 23 -18.13 4.15 0.23
CA ILE A 23 -19.28 5.02 0.54
C ILE A 23 -20.22 5.09 -0.67
N ARG A 24 -19.69 5.23 -1.89
CA ARG A 24 -20.44 5.22 -3.14
C ARG A 24 -21.22 3.92 -3.32
N GLU A 25 -20.55 2.79 -3.14
CA GLU A 25 -21.14 1.46 -3.34
C GLU A 25 -22.17 1.10 -2.27
N ALA A 26 -22.06 1.63 -1.04
CA ALA A 26 -23.07 1.45 0.00
C ALA A 26 -24.47 1.94 -0.42
N ARG A 27 -24.55 2.91 -1.34
CA ARG A 27 -25.79 3.45 -1.89
C ARG A 27 -25.98 3.14 -3.38
N ARG A 28 -24.99 2.56 -4.03
CA ARG A 28 -24.96 2.29 -5.50
C ARG A 28 -25.28 3.57 -6.29
N THR A 29 -24.60 4.65 -5.96
CA THR A 29 -24.73 5.97 -6.57
C THR A 29 -23.47 6.31 -7.38
N ASN A 30 -23.35 7.56 -7.86
CA ASN A 30 -22.17 8.04 -8.56
C ASN A 30 -21.19 8.78 -7.63
N GLU A 31 -21.61 9.06 -6.40
CA GLU A 31 -20.86 9.87 -5.44
C GLU A 31 -20.72 9.14 -4.07
N PRO A 32 -19.59 9.41 -3.37
CA PRO A 32 -18.44 10.22 -3.80
C PRO A 32 -17.60 9.52 -4.87
N ASP A 33 -17.03 10.27 -5.82
CA ASP A 33 -16.20 9.71 -6.89
C ASP A 33 -14.73 9.59 -6.43
N PRO A 34 -14.12 8.39 -6.42
CA PRO A 34 -12.70 8.20 -6.08
C PRO A 34 -11.76 8.96 -7.02
N VAL A 35 -12.16 9.23 -8.27
CA VAL A 35 -11.36 10.05 -9.19
C VAL A 35 -11.22 11.48 -8.69
N ALA A 36 -12.32 12.09 -8.23
CA ALA A 36 -12.27 13.41 -7.62
C ALA A 36 -11.44 13.41 -6.32
N ALA A 37 -11.55 12.34 -5.52
CA ALA A 37 -10.77 12.19 -4.30
C ALA A 37 -9.27 12.11 -4.59
N ALA A 38 -8.84 11.42 -5.65
CA ALA A 38 -7.44 11.34 -6.06
C ALA A 38 -6.87 12.73 -6.35
N ALA A 39 -7.59 13.57 -7.11
CA ALA A 39 -7.16 14.94 -7.42
C ALA A 39 -6.98 15.78 -6.13
N ILE A 40 -7.88 15.64 -5.16
CA ILE A 40 -7.77 16.33 -3.86
C ILE A 40 -6.53 15.85 -3.10
N CYS A 41 -6.25 14.53 -3.07
CA CYS A 41 -5.07 13.97 -2.43
C CYS A 41 -3.78 14.50 -3.06
N GLU A 42 -3.70 14.55 -4.39
CA GLU A 42 -2.54 15.11 -5.10
C GLU A 42 -2.34 16.59 -4.79
N MET A 43 -3.39 17.41 -4.82
CA MET A 43 -3.32 18.82 -4.46
C MET A 43 -2.89 19.05 -3.02
N ALA A 44 -3.24 18.15 -2.10
CA ALA A 44 -2.80 18.16 -0.71
C ALA A 44 -1.33 17.70 -0.52
N GLY A 45 -0.67 17.20 -1.57
CA GLY A 45 0.74 16.79 -1.54
C GLY A 45 0.98 15.30 -1.38
N ALA A 46 -0.01 14.43 -1.61
CA ALA A 46 0.22 12.99 -1.70
C ALA A 46 1.22 12.67 -2.81
N HIS A 47 2.10 11.69 -2.58
CA HIS A 47 3.15 11.30 -3.51
C HIS A 47 2.69 10.18 -4.46
N GLY A 48 1.57 9.54 -4.16
CA GLY A 48 0.95 8.50 -4.97
C GLY A 48 -0.49 8.25 -4.55
N ILE A 49 -1.21 7.56 -5.42
CA ILE A 49 -2.57 7.08 -5.19
C ILE A 49 -2.55 5.57 -5.28
N THR A 50 -3.12 4.91 -4.29
CA THR A 50 -3.33 3.47 -4.26
C THR A 50 -4.81 3.15 -4.33
N VAL A 51 -5.16 2.14 -5.14
CA VAL A 51 -6.52 1.58 -5.22
C VAL A 51 -6.45 0.06 -5.27
N HIS A 52 -7.35 -0.61 -4.59
CA HIS A 52 -7.48 -2.06 -4.64
C HIS A 52 -8.64 -2.45 -5.56
N LEU A 53 -8.31 -2.93 -6.75
CA LEU A 53 -9.30 -3.53 -7.65
C LEU A 53 -9.51 -5.00 -7.28
N ARG A 54 -10.44 -5.25 -6.38
CA ARG A 54 -10.78 -6.61 -5.92
C ARG A 54 -11.55 -7.39 -6.98
N GLY A 55 -11.40 -8.72 -6.95
CA GLY A 55 -12.16 -9.65 -7.80
C GLY A 55 -13.68 -9.51 -7.63
N ASP A 56 -14.16 -9.23 -6.41
CA ASP A 56 -15.58 -9.07 -6.11
C ASP A 56 -16.13 -7.65 -6.37
N ARG A 57 -15.28 -6.68 -6.77
CA ARG A 57 -15.68 -5.31 -7.12
C ARG A 57 -16.50 -4.59 -6.04
N ARG A 58 -16.25 -4.88 -4.75
CA ARG A 58 -17.03 -4.30 -3.64
C ARG A 58 -16.88 -2.79 -3.45
N HIS A 59 -15.86 -2.17 -4.03
CA HIS A 59 -15.62 -0.72 -3.97
C HIS A 59 -15.08 -0.18 -5.30
N ILE A 60 -13.79 -0.21 -5.56
CA ILE A 60 -13.20 0.27 -6.82
C ILE A 60 -13.72 -0.55 -8.00
N GLN A 61 -14.09 0.16 -9.06
CA GLN A 61 -14.62 -0.40 -10.29
C GLN A 61 -13.62 -0.26 -11.45
N HIS A 62 -13.79 -1.05 -12.50
CA HIS A 62 -12.95 -0.97 -13.69
C HIS A 62 -12.93 0.44 -14.33
N ARG A 63 -14.08 1.13 -14.28
CA ARG A 63 -14.19 2.54 -14.71
C ARG A 63 -13.21 3.42 -13.93
N ASP A 64 -13.11 3.23 -12.63
CA ASP A 64 -12.30 4.09 -11.76
C ASP A 64 -10.82 4.01 -12.13
N VAL A 65 -10.27 2.79 -12.24
CA VAL A 65 -8.85 2.61 -12.55
C VAL A 65 -8.46 3.17 -13.92
N LYS A 66 -9.36 3.07 -14.92
CA LYS A 66 -9.13 3.65 -16.24
C LYS A 66 -9.03 5.18 -16.19
N ILE A 67 -9.96 5.83 -15.53
CA ILE A 67 -9.98 7.30 -15.43
C ILE A 67 -8.84 7.79 -14.54
N LEU A 68 -8.55 7.10 -13.42
CA LEU A 68 -7.42 7.42 -12.55
C LEU A 68 -6.12 7.39 -13.34
N ARG A 69 -5.88 6.40 -14.21
CA ARG A 69 -4.67 6.35 -15.05
C ARG A 69 -4.50 7.58 -15.94
N GLU A 70 -5.59 8.08 -16.49
CA GLU A 70 -5.56 9.25 -17.39
C GLU A 70 -5.41 10.58 -16.63
N THR A 71 -5.85 10.64 -15.37
CA THR A 71 -5.99 11.90 -14.61
C THR A 71 -4.90 12.11 -13.57
N ILE A 72 -4.41 11.04 -12.92
CA ILE A 72 -3.36 11.11 -11.89
C ILE A 72 -2.05 11.59 -12.51
N LYS A 73 -1.33 12.46 -11.78
CA LYS A 73 -0.02 13.00 -12.14
C LYS A 73 1.12 12.41 -11.32
N THR A 74 0.79 11.86 -10.16
CA THR A 74 1.71 11.14 -9.29
C THR A 74 1.73 9.65 -9.64
N LYS A 75 2.25 8.80 -8.77
CA LYS A 75 2.28 7.35 -8.96
C LYS A 75 0.88 6.73 -8.77
N LEU A 76 0.41 5.93 -9.73
CA LEU A 76 -0.75 5.04 -9.57
C LEU A 76 -0.28 3.63 -9.19
N ASN A 77 -0.67 3.18 -8.00
CA ASN A 77 -0.49 1.79 -7.56
C ASN A 77 -1.85 1.07 -7.55
N ILE A 78 -1.93 -0.09 -8.21
CA ILE A 78 -3.12 -0.95 -8.18
C ILE A 78 -2.82 -2.19 -7.34
N GLU A 79 -3.54 -2.36 -6.23
CA GLU A 79 -3.56 -3.62 -5.48
C GLU A 79 -4.51 -4.59 -6.16
N MET A 80 -4.09 -5.84 -6.31
CA MET A 80 -4.89 -6.88 -6.97
C MET A 80 -4.42 -8.30 -6.66
N ALA A 81 -5.29 -9.28 -6.86
CA ALA A 81 -4.91 -10.69 -6.84
C ALA A 81 -4.12 -11.08 -8.10
N ALA A 82 -3.26 -12.11 -7.99
CA ALA A 82 -2.46 -12.62 -9.10
C ALA A 82 -3.28 -13.55 -10.03
N THR A 83 -4.43 -13.08 -10.54
CA THR A 83 -5.29 -13.79 -11.49
C THR A 83 -5.10 -13.29 -12.91
N ASP A 84 -5.40 -14.13 -13.91
CA ASP A 84 -5.29 -13.73 -15.32
C ASP A 84 -6.20 -12.56 -15.67
N GLU A 85 -7.39 -12.49 -15.09
CA GLU A 85 -8.32 -11.37 -15.26
C GLU A 85 -7.67 -10.05 -14.79
N MET A 86 -7.15 -10.03 -13.56
CA MET A 86 -6.54 -8.82 -12.99
C MET A 86 -5.28 -8.41 -13.74
N ILE A 87 -4.46 -9.37 -14.13
CA ILE A 87 -3.27 -9.11 -14.95
C ILE A 87 -3.68 -8.49 -16.29
N GLY A 88 -4.74 -9.02 -16.95
CA GLY A 88 -5.28 -8.44 -18.18
C GLY A 88 -5.70 -6.98 -18.00
N ILE A 89 -6.41 -6.66 -16.94
CA ILE A 89 -6.84 -5.29 -16.62
C ILE A 89 -5.62 -4.38 -16.37
N ALA A 90 -4.64 -4.86 -15.60
CA ALA A 90 -3.44 -4.08 -15.33
C ALA A 90 -2.62 -3.79 -16.61
N LEU A 91 -2.59 -4.74 -17.55
CA LEU A 91 -1.93 -4.57 -18.85
C LEU A 91 -2.69 -3.57 -19.76
N ASP A 92 -4.00 -3.46 -19.64
CA ASP A 92 -4.80 -2.47 -20.38
C ASP A 92 -4.67 -1.06 -19.77
N VAL A 93 -4.55 -0.96 -18.44
CA VAL A 93 -4.47 0.31 -17.70
C VAL A 93 -3.03 0.86 -17.67
N ILE A 94 -2.03 -0.01 -17.61
CA ILE A 94 -0.59 0.31 -17.47
C ILE A 94 -0.34 1.27 -16.29
N PRO A 95 -0.64 0.85 -15.03
CA PRO A 95 -0.30 1.65 -13.85
C PRO A 95 1.22 1.73 -13.67
N ASP A 96 1.68 2.65 -12.83
CA ASP A 96 3.10 2.75 -12.50
C ASP A 96 3.57 1.54 -11.66
N GLN A 97 2.69 1.02 -10.83
CA GLN A 97 2.94 -0.14 -9.98
C GLN A 97 1.69 -0.99 -9.79
N VAL A 98 1.92 -2.28 -9.65
CA VAL A 98 0.94 -3.25 -9.12
C VAL A 98 1.49 -3.82 -7.82
N THR A 99 0.67 -3.83 -6.76
CA THR A 99 0.95 -4.58 -5.54
C THR A 99 0.10 -5.85 -5.53
N LEU A 100 0.74 -7.02 -5.58
CA LEU A 100 0.03 -8.28 -5.49
C LEU A 100 -0.33 -8.58 -4.04
N VAL A 101 -1.62 -8.76 -3.79
CA VAL A 101 -2.19 -9.02 -2.47
C VAL A 101 -2.98 -10.33 -2.46
N PRO A 102 -3.14 -11.00 -1.31
CA PRO A 102 -4.06 -12.12 -1.20
C PRO A 102 -5.51 -11.63 -1.22
N GLU A 103 -6.40 -12.39 -1.84
CA GLU A 103 -7.84 -12.21 -1.75
C GLU A 103 -8.48 -13.53 -1.34
N LEU A 104 -8.97 -13.60 -0.11
CA LEU A 104 -9.65 -14.79 0.39
C LEU A 104 -11.17 -14.59 0.32
N PRO A 105 -11.93 -15.63 -0.08
CA PRO A 105 -13.38 -15.56 -0.06
C PRO A 105 -13.93 -15.24 1.33
N GLY A 106 -14.79 -14.23 1.42
CA GLY A 106 -15.47 -13.86 2.67
C GLY A 106 -14.71 -12.97 3.64
N GLU A 107 -13.45 -12.63 3.38
CA GLU A 107 -12.76 -11.64 4.23
C GLU A 107 -13.25 -10.20 3.99
N ILE A 108 -13.31 -9.41 5.06
CA ILE A 108 -13.74 -8.00 4.99
C ILE A 108 -12.62 -7.14 4.44
N THR A 109 -11.39 -7.37 4.89
CA THR A 109 -10.16 -6.70 4.46
C THR A 109 -9.04 -7.71 4.40
N THR A 110 -7.97 -7.40 3.67
CA THR A 110 -6.77 -8.24 3.61
C THR A 110 -6.10 -8.27 4.98
N THR A 111 -6.15 -9.40 5.69
CA THR A 111 -5.66 -9.51 7.07
C THR A 111 -4.22 -9.99 7.16
N GLY A 112 -3.76 -10.79 6.21
CA GLY A 112 -2.40 -11.35 6.14
C GLY A 112 -1.68 -10.98 4.85
N GLY A 113 -0.36 -11.13 4.83
CA GLY A 113 0.44 -10.97 3.62
C GLY A 113 0.24 -12.11 2.64
N LEU A 114 0.63 -11.87 1.40
CA LEU A 114 0.67 -12.90 0.35
C LEU A 114 1.68 -13.99 0.74
N ASP A 115 1.24 -15.23 0.79
CA ASP A 115 2.14 -16.36 1.03
C ASP A 115 2.94 -16.69 -0.23
N CYS A 116 4.14 -16.12 -0.34
CA CYS A 116 5.05 -16.29 -1.46
C CYS A 116 5.66 -17.69 -1.55
N THR A 117 5.42 -18.56 -0.57
CA THR A 117 5.83 -19.96 -0.61
C THR A 117 4.80 -20.87 -1.28
N ARG A 118 3.56 -20.36 -1.44
CA ARG A 118 2.44 -21.03 -2.11
C ARG A 118 2.14 -20.36 -3.45
N ASN A 119 1.48 -21.06 -4.33
CA ASN A 119 1.04 -20.54 -5.64
C ASN A 119 2.16 -19.83 -6.44
N GLN A 120 3.40 -20.24 -6.25
CA GLN A 120 4.60 -19.59 -6.82
C GLN A 120 4.51 -19.40 -8.34
N GLN A 121 3.90 -20.36 -9.05
CA GLN A 121 3.75 -20.29 -10.49
C GLN A 121 2.85 -19.12 -10.94
N ALA A 122 1.73 -18.90 -10.26
CA ALA A 122 0.82 -17.79 -10.57
C ALA A 122 1.48 -16.44 -10.28
N ILE A 123 2.14 -16.30 -9.12
CA ILE A 123 2.86 -15.08 -8.73
C ILE A 123 3.99 -14.79 -9.72
N THR A 124 4.81 -15.78 -10.06
CA THR A 124 5.92 -15.63 -11.02
C THR A 124 5.40 -15.22 -12.40
N ASN A 125 4.30 -15.81 -12.86
CA ASN A 125 3.67 -15.46 -14.13
C ASN A 125 3.19 -14.00 -14.12
N ALA A 126 2.51 -13.58 -13.04
CA ALA A 126 2.07 -12.20 -12.87
C ALA A 126 3.25 -11.23 -12.91
N ILE A 127 4.31 -11.47 -12.12
CA ILE A 127 5.52 -10.64 -12.09
C ILE A 127 6.12 -10.50 -13.48
N LYS A 128 6.34 -11.60 -14.19
CA LYS A 128 6.95 -11.59 -15.52
C LYS A 128 6.11 -10.80 -16.53
N ARG A 129 4.80 -11.04 -16.57
CA ARG A 129 3.90 -10.39 -17.54
C ARG A 129 3.82 -8.88 -17.28
N LEU A 130 3.72 -8.45 -16.03
CA LEU A 130 3.64 -7.05 -15.67
C LEU A 130 4.97 -6.34 -15.92
N GLN A 131 6.10 -6.89 -15.47
CA GLN A 131 7.41 -6.29 -15.66
C GLN A 131 7.81 -6.21 -17.13
N SER A 132 7.42 -7.19 -17.98
CA SER A 132 7.67 -7.15 -19.43
C SER A 132 6.91 -6.01 -20.13
N ASN A 133 5.94 -5.38 -19.45
CA ASN A 133 5.19 -4.22 -19.94
C ASN A 133 5.52 -2.94 -19.14
N ASN A 134 6.71 -2.90 -18.51
CA ASN A 134 7.21 -1.77 -17.72
C ASN A 134 6.33 -1.38 -16.52
N ILE A 135 5.55 -2.30 -15.99
CA ILE A 135 4.78 -2.10 -14.76
C ILE A 135 5.62 -2.56 -13.57
N GLY A 136 5.85 -1.69 -12.59
CA GLY A 136 6.51 -2.05 -11.33
C GLY A 136 5.68 -3.09 -10.57
N VAL A 137 6.33 -4.06 -9.92
CA VAL A 137 5.60 -5.07 -9.13
C VAL A 137 6.12 -5.11 -7.71
N SER A 138 5.21 -4.91 -6.76
CA SER A 138 5.39 -5.09 -5.32
C SER A 138 4.61 -6.32 -4.84
N LEU A 139 5.11 -7.00 -3.81
CA LEU A 139 4.38 -8.07 -3.12
C LEU A 139 4.06 -7.61 -1.70
N PHE A 140 2.78 -7.67 -1.32
CA PHE A 140 2.34 -7.40 0.04
C PHE A 140 2.60 -8.62 0.92
N VAL A 141 3.54 -8.53 1.86
CA VAL A 141 4.02 -9.70 2.63
C VAL A 141 4.09 -9.39 4.12
N ASP A 142 3.92 -10.42 4.93
CA ASP A 142 4.16 -10.30 6.37
C ASP A 142 5.66 -10.07 6.67
N PRO A 143 6.02 -9.38 7.78
CA PRO A 143 7.39 -9.06 8.16
C PRO A 143 8.18 -10.31 8.56
N SER A 144 8.55 -11.12 7.57
CA SER A 144 9.21 -12.40 7.73
C SER A 144 10.36 -12.57 6.72
N GLU A 145 11.54 -12.92 7.21
CA GLU A 145 12.68 -13.22 6.34
C GLU A 145 12.35 -14.32 5.31
N GLN A 146 11.56 -15.31 5.69
CA GLN A 146 11.13 -16.38 4.80
C GLN A 146 10.32 -15.83 3.62
N GLN A 147 9.34 -14.96 3.89
CA GLN A 147 8.51 -14.35 2.85
C GLN A 147 9.31 -13.42 1.94
N ILE A 148 10.26 -12.66 2.50
CA ILE A 148 11.13 -11.78 1.72
C ILE A 148 12.06 -12.58 0.80
N ARG A 149 12.66 -13.67 1.29
CA ARG A 149 13.48 -14.58 0.46
C ARG A 149 12.66 -15.21 -0.66
N ALA A 150 11.43 -15.65 -0.35
CA ALA A 150 10.53 -16.21 -1.35
C ALA A 150 10.17 -15.15 -2.40
N SER A 151 9.81 -13.93 -2.00
CA SER A 151 9.51 -12.81 -2.90
C SER A 151 10.66 -12.53 -3.88
N LEU A 152 11.88 -12.47 -3.36
CA LEU A 152 13.08 -12.29 -4.18
C LEU A 152 13.28 -13.44 -5.18
N GLY A 153 13.06 -14.70 -4.74
CA GLY A 153 13.13 -15.88 -5.58
C GLY A 153 12.11 -15.91 -6.70
N LEU A 154 10.93 -15.31 -6.51
CA LEU A 154 9.88 -15.14 -7.51
C LEU A 154 10.18 -14.02 -8.53
N GLY A 155 11.22 -13.20 -8.28
CA GLY A 155 11.63 -12.11 -9.18
C GLY A 155 11.13 -10.72 -8.77
N ALA A 156 10.50 -10.57 -7.60
CA ALA A 156 10.12 -9.26 -7.09
C ALA A 156 11.35 -8.46 -6.66
N ARG A 157 11.31 -7.15 -6.90
CA ARG A 157 12.34 -6.18 -6.47
C ARG A 157 11.78 -5.15 -5.48
N THR A 158 10.49 -5.14 -5.29
CA THR A 158 9.78 -4.29 -4.34
C THR A 158 8.88 -5.17 -3.48
N ILE A 159 8.83 -4.87 -2.20
CA ILE A 159 7.84 -5.45 -1.27
C ILE A 159 7.14 -4.34 -0.50
N GLU A 160 5.92 -4.64 -0.09
CA GLU A 160 5.18 -3.86 0.90
C GLU A 160 5.01 -4.71 2.15
N ILE A 161 5.60 -4.26 3.26
CA ILE A 161 5.53 -4.96 4.54
C ILE A 161 4.17 -4.70 5.20
N ASN A 162 3.46 -5.78 5.52
CA ASN A 162 2.20 -5.73 6.26
C ASN A 162 2.43 -5.26 7.69
N THR A 163 1.83 -4.12 8.06
CA THR A 163 1.92 -3.54 9.41
C THR A 163 0.70 -3.82 10.29
N ALA A 164 -0.22 -4.71 9.87
CA ALA A 164 -1.47 -4.98 10.60
C ALA A 164 -1.23 -5.35 12.06
N ARG A 165 -0.36 -6.33 12.34
CA ARG A 165 -0.07 -6.78 13.71
C ARG A 165 0.42 -5.62 14.60
N TYR A 166 1.32 -4.78 14.07
CA TYR A 166 1.78 -3.57 14.77
C TYR A 166 0.62 -2.60 15.00
N SER A 167 -0.17 -2.34 13.97
CA SER A 167 -1.27 -1.39 14.03
C SER A 167 -2.33 -1.82 15.03
N ASP A 168 -2.73 -3.08 15.04
CA ASP A 168 -3.73 -3.63 15.97
C ASP A 168 -3.22 -3.59 17.42
N ALA A 169 -1.97 -3.96 17.64
CA ALA A 169 -1.35 -3.94 18.98
C ALA A 169 -1.15 -2.52 19.53
N THR A 170 -1.25 -1.49 18.68
CA THR A 170 -1.05 -0.07 19.05
C THR A 170 -2.30 0.80 18.91
N LEU A 171 -3.49 0.19 18.77
CA LEU A 171 -4.77 0.92 18.75
C LEU A 171 -5.05 1.64 20.07
N THR A 172 -4.54 1.13 21.19
CA THR A 172 -4.66 1.74 22.50
C THR A 172 -3.58 2.78 22.73
N ASN A 173 -3.82 3.75 23.63
CA ASN A 173 -2.86 4.79 23.97
C ASN A 173 -1.70 4.29 24.86
N HIS A 174 -1.65 3.00 25.17
CA HIS A 174 -0.62 2.42 26.04
C HIS A 174 0.33 1.55 25.22
N PRO A 175 1.65 1.71 25.39
CA PRO A 175 2.62 0.81 24.80
C PRO A 175 2.36 -0.63 25.26
N THR A 176 2.29 -1.56 24.31
CA THR A 176 2.15 -2.99 24.58
C THR A 176 3.45 -3.71 24.22
N LYS A 177 3.72 -4.83 24.88
CA LYS A 177 4.85 -5.69 24.54
C LYS A 177 4.72 -6.19 23.11
N GLU A 178 3.50 -6.60 22.73
CA GLU A 178 3.20 -7.06 21.38
C GLU A 178 3.44 -5.98 20.32
N GLY A 179 3.06 -4.72 20.60
CA GLY A 179 3.32 -3.60 19.69
C GLY A 179 4.81 -3.33 19.50
N ALA A 180 5.61 -3.45 20.57
CA ALA A 180 7.06 -3.30 20.49
C ALA A 180 7.72 -4.46 19.70
N GLU A 181 7.29 -5.69 19.91
CA GLU A 181 7.76 -6.87 19.16
C GLU A 181 7.39 -6.75 17.68
N ALA A 182 6.14 -6.38 17.36
CA ALA A 182 5.69 -6.23 15.99
C ALA A 182 6.41 -5.08 15.24
N LEU A 183 6.74 -3.98 15.94
CA LEU A 183 7.55 -2.89 15.37
C LEU A 183 8.97 -3.37 15.05
N GLU A 184 9.55 -4.16 15.94
CA GLU A 184 10.88 -4.76 15.76
C GLU A 184 10.89 -5.75 14.58
N ASP A 185 9.85 -6.57 14.43
CA ASP A 185 9.70 -7.48 13.29
C ASP A 185 9.69 -6.69 11.96
N VAL A 186 8.93 -5.58 11.89
CA VAL A 186 8.90 -4.71 10.70
C VAL A 186 10.29 -4.11 10.43
N ARG A 187 11.00 -3.65 11.46
CA ARG A 187 12.34 -3.08 11.33
C ARG A 187 13.34 -4.11 10.76
N GLN A 188 13.37 -5.30 11.33
CA GLN A 188 14.25 -6.38 10.88
C GLN A 188 13.94 -6.81 9.44
N ALA A 189 12.64 -6.90 9.11
CA ALA A 189 12.21 -7.21 7.75
C ALA A 189 12.66 -6.14 6.74
N ALA A 190 12.55 -4.85 7.09
CA ALA A 190 12.98 -3.75 6.23
C ALA A 190 14.50 -3.77 6.01
N GLU A 191 15.28 -3.94 7.08
CA GLU A 191 16.75 -4.05 6.99
C GLU A 191 17.16 -5.26 6.13
N PHE A 192 16.51 -6.41 6.36
CA PHE A 192 16.81 -7.60 5.59
C PHE A 192 16.50 -7.44 4.10
N ALA A 193 15.33 -6.90 3.75
CA ALA A 193 14.96 -6.66 2.35
C ALA A 193 15.91 -5.67 1.67
N HIS A 194 16.26 -4.58 2.36
CA HIS A 194 17.25 -3.62 1.87
C HIS A 194 18.62 -4.26 1.61
N SER A 195 19.08 -5.17 2.50
CA SER A 195 20.34 -5.91 2.32
C SER A 195 20.34 -6.79 1.07
N LYS A 196 19.16 -7.09 0.51
CA LYS A 196 18.95 -7.83 -0.75
C LYS A 196 18.70 -6.92 -1.93
N ASN A 197 18.94 -5.61 -1.80
CA ASN A 197 18.68 -4.60 -2.81
C ASN A 197 17.20 -4.54 -3.26
N MET A 198 16.27 -4.81 -2.34
CA MET A 198 14.85 -4.62 -2.57
C MET A 198 14.42 -3.22 -2.12
N GLN A 199 13.47 -2.63 -2.83
CA GLN A 199 12.75 -1.45 -2.37
C GLN A 199 11.71 -1.87 -1.35
N VAL A 200 11.59 -1.13 -0.24
CA VAL A 200 10.71 -1.48 0.86
C VAL A 200 9.64 -0.42 1.04
N LEU A 201 8.41 -0.82 0.87
CA LEU A 201 7.21 -0.07 1.23
C LEU A 201 6.59 -0.70 2.48
N ALA A 202 5.67 0.01 3.13
CA ALA A 202 4.90 -0.57 4.23
C ALA A 202 3.48 0.00 4.26
N GLY A 203 2.55 -0.75 4.79
CA GLY A 203 1.15 -0.33 4.85
C GLY A 203 0.28 -1.27 5.65
N HIS A 204 -0.97 -0.97 5.68
CA HIS A 204 -2.08 -1.62 6.35
C HIS A 204 -2.24 -1.25 7.83
N GLY A 205 -3.41 -0.69 8.15
CA GLY A 205 -3.84 -0.41 9.52
C GLY A 205 -3.24 0.84 10.16
N LEU A 206 -2.24 1.48 9.54
CA LEU A 206 -1.56 2.65 10.11
C LEU A 206 -2.51 3.82 10.36
N THR A 207 -2.29 4.50 11.49
CA THR A 207 -3.08 5.62 11.98
C THR A 207 -2.20 6.84 12.24
N TYR A 208 -2.80 8.01 12.43
CA TYR A 208 -2.08 9.23 12.84
C TYR A 208 -1.29 9.08 14.15
N ARG A 209 -1.62 8.07 14.97
CA ARG A 209 -1.00 7.86 16.28
C ARG A 209 0.22 6.96 16.22
N ASN A 210 0.22 5.98 15.31
CA ASN A 210 1.25 4.94 15.28
C ASN A 210 2.16 5.01 14.04
N VAL A 211 1.77 5.73 12.98
CA VAL A 211 2.52 5.82 11.73
C VAL A 211 3.93 6.37 11.90
N GLY A 212 4.13 7.32 12.82
CA GLY A 212 5.43 7.97 13.03
C GLY A 212 6.56 7.02 13.45
N ALA A 213 6.25 5.91 14.14
CA ALA A 213 7.25 4.91 14.47
C ALA A 213 7.69 4.09 13.24
N ILE A 214 6.74 3.74 12.36
CA ILE A 214 7.03 3.04 11.11
C ILE A 214 7.81 3.96 10.15
N ALA A 215 7.40 5.24 10.02
CA ALA A 215 8.07 6.21 9.15
C ALA A 215 9.55 6.45 9.52
N LYS A 216 9.91 6.22 10.78
CA LYS A 216 11.30 6.34 11.28
C LYS A 216 12.16 5.10 11.04
N ILE A 217 11.58 4.00 10.56
CA ILE A 217 12.35 2.79 10.25
C ILE A 217 13.20 3.07 9.00
N PRO A 218 14.54 2.91 9.07
CA PRO A 218 15.39 3.07 7.90
C PRO A 218 14.94 2.16 6.75
N HIS A 219 15.11 2.65 5.51
CA HIS A 219 14.85 1.91 4.27
C HIS A 219 13.37 1.75 3.87
N ILE A 220 12.40 2.07 4.72
CA ILE A 220 11.01 2.22 4.30
C ILE A 220 10.88 3.56 3.56
N VAL A 221 10.66 3.49 2.24
CA VAL A 221 10.65 4.67 1.39
C VAL A 221 9.26 5.22 1.12
N GLU A 222 8.22 4.43 1.34
CA GLU A 222 6.84 4.82 1.06
C GLU A 222 5.88 4.09 2.01
N LEU A 223 4.83 4.80 2.42
CA LEU A 223 3.72 4.24 3.20
C LEU A 223 2.42 4.31 2.40
N ASN A 224 1.71 3.18 2.33
CA ASN A 224 0.37 3.07 1.77
C ASN A 224 -0.66 3.15 2.90
N ILE A 225 -1.45 4.24 2.95
CA ILE A 225 -2.41 4.49 4.04
C ILE A 225 -3.78 4.85 3.46
N GLY A 226 -4.81 4.09 3.84
CA GLY A 226 -6.18 4.29 3.33
C GLY A 226 -7.17 4.60 4.43
N HIS A 227 -7.67 3.56 5.09
CA HIS A 227 -8.83 3.64 5.98
C HIS A 227 -8.77 4.82 6.95
N ASN A 228 -7.64 5.06 7.60
CA ASN A 228 -7.52 6.09 8.63
C ASN A 228 -7.59 7.52 8.07
N ILE A 229 -7.04 7.73 6.86
CA ILE A 229 -7.13 9.02 6.15
C ILE A 229 -8.60 9.27 5.77
N ILE A 230 -9.28 8.30 5.17
CA ILE A 230 -10.67 8.46 4.74
C ILE A 230 -11.63 8.59 5.93
N SER A 231 -11.39 7.84 7.00
CA SER A 231 -12.14 7.97 8.26
C SER A 231 -12.03 9.39 8.85
N ARG A 232 -10.82 9.95 8.88
CA ARG A 232 -10.62 11.34 9.31
C ARG A 232 -11.25 12.33 8.33
N ALA A 233 -11.13 12.07 7.03
CA ALA A 233 -11.71 12.91 5.98
C ALA A 233 -13.22 13.07 6.10
N ALA A 234 -13.94 12.05 6.58
CA ALA A 234 -15.37 12.13 6.86
C ALA A 234 -15.73 13.18 7.91
N LEU A 235 -14.78 13.57 8.77
CA LEU A 235 -15.00 14.53 9.86
C LEU A 235 -14.42 15.93 9.54
N VAL A 236 -13.31 16.00 8.79
CA VAL A 236 -12.57 17.27 8.61
C VAL A 236 -12.35 17.66 7.13
N GLY A 237 -12.78 16.83 6.19
CA GLY A 237 -12.51 16.96 4.77
C GLY A 237 -11.20 16.28 4.35
N LEU A 238 -11.14 15.86 3.07
CA LEU A 238 -10.06 14.99 2.57
C LEU A 238 -8.72 15.73 2.49
N GLU A 239 -8.70 16.95 1.97
CA GLU A 239 -7.48 17.77 1.92
C GLU A 239 -6.83 17.90 3.30
N ARG A 240 -7.61 18.28 4.31
CA ARG A 240 -7.13 18.41 5.68
C ARG A 240 -6.60 17.08 6.24
N ALA A 241 -7.29 15.99 5.98
CA ALA A 241 -6.86 14.66 6.44
C ALA A 241 -5.50 14.27 5.85
N VAL A 242 -5.28 14.53 4.55
CA VAL A 242 -3.99 14.25 3.89
C VAL A 242 -2.88 15.14 4.44
N LEU A 243 -3.12 16.46 4.58
CA LEU A 243 -2.15 17.38 5.17
C LEU A 243 -1.75 17.00 6.60
N ASP A 244 -2.73 16.59 7.43
CA ASP A 244 -2.45 16.13 8.79
C ASP A 244 -1.60 14.84 8.80
N MET A 245 -1.81 13.92 7.84
CA MET A 245 -0.98 12.71 7.74
C MET A 245 0.45 13.06 7.31
N LEU A 246 0.61 13.92 6.30
CA LEU A 246 1.93 14.38 5.86
C LEU A 246 2.71 15.06 6.99
N ALA A 247 2.03 15.84 7.83
CA ALA A 247 2.67 16.50 8.98
C ALA A 247 3.19 15.51 10.03
N VAL A 248 2.59 14.32 10.16
CA VAL A 248 3.07 13.27 11.08
C VAL A 248 4.27 12.52 10.51
N LEU A 249 4.44 12.52 9.18
CA LEU A 249 5.55 11.84 8.49
C LEU A 249 6.83 12.67 8.42
N GLN A 250 6.76 13.95 8.72
CA GLN A 250 7.91 14.87 8.78
C GLN A 250 8.62 14.76 10.13
#